data_f6fe005f9dfc174c95285518765b874b
#
_entry.id   f6fe005f9dfc174c95285518765b874b
#
_cell.length_a   1.000
_cell.length_b   1.000
_cell.length_c   1.000
_cell.angle_alpha   90.00
_cell.angle_beta   90.00
_cell.angle_gamma   90.00
#
_symmetry.space_group_name_H-M   'P 1'
#
loop_
_entity.id
_entity.type
_entity.pdbx_description
1 polymer ?
#
loop_
_entity_poly.entity_id
_entity_poly.type
_entity_poly.pdbx_seq_one_letter_code
_entity_poly.pdbx_strand_id
1 'polypeptide(L)'
;MKRILWVNPSFLDYRIPLYQELDRKLNHNFYLVYSKYRIPERCEKKIHAALNDHAVSIRSEKIISLGGKSDFANSGVKIPIPCGLYSAIASTQPDLAIAESFFQFTPMALLYCLIHRLPLWIAYERTAHTERNCPWYRMLYRKLVSHFVSGYLANGSLTKEYLQSWGIPVEKIHTG
;
A
#
# COMPACT_ATOMS: atom_id res chain seq x y z
N MET A 1 11.01 0.60 -20.91
CA MET A 1 9.78 0.02 -20.33
C MET A 1 9.55 0.66 -18.98
N LYS A 2 8.29 0.92 -18.56
CA LYS A 2 8.02 1.58 -17.26
C LYS A 2 8.09 0.56 -16.12
N ARG A 3 8.79 0.91 -15.05
CA ARG A 3 8.85 0.14 -13.80
C ARG A 3 7.67 0.50 -12.91
N ILE A 4 6.91 -0.50 -12.52
CA ILE A 4 5.74 -0.34 -11.65
C ILE A 4 6.06 -0.93 -10.29
N LEU A 5 5.94 -0.09 -9.27
CA LEU A 5 6.14 -0.48 -7.88
C LEU A 5 4.79 -0.66 -7.18
N TRP A 6 4.59 -1.77 -6.50
CA TRP A 6 3.51 -1.94 -5.52
C TRP A 6 4.07 -1.87 -4.10
N VAL A 7 3.52 -0.99 -3.29
CA VAL A 7 3.94 -0.81 -1.89
C VAL A 7 2.85 -1.38 -1.00
N ASN A 8 3.10 -2.57 -0.44
CA ASN A 8 2.15 -3.27 0.42
C ASN A 8 2.81 -3.65 1.75
N PRO A 9 2.45 -3.03 2.90
CA PRO A 9 3.07 -3.33 4.18
C PRO A 9 2.95 -4.79 4.60
N SER A 10 1.86 -5.48 4.18
CA SER A 10 1.64 -6.90 4.45
C SER A 10 0.73 -7.51 3.39
N PHE A 11 0.96 -8.77 3.05
CA PHE A 11 0.12 -9.54 2.13
C PHE A 11 0.02 -10.99 2.56
N LEU A 12 -0.95 -11.70 2.00
CA LEU A 12 -1.14 -13.14 2.20
C LEU A 12 -0.92 -13.90 0.89
N ASP A 13 -0.84 -15.21 0.98
CA ASP A 13 -0.56 -16.11 -0.15
C ASP A 13 -1.46 -15.85 -1.37
N TYR A 14 -2.72 -15.47 -1.19
CA TYR A 14 -3.66 -15.21 -2.28
C TYR A 14 -3.29 -14.02 -3.17
N ARG A 15 -2.42 -13.11 -2.70
CA ARG A 15 -1.92 -11.97 -3.49
C ARG A 15 -0.77 -12.35 -4.42
N ILE A 16 -0.08 -13.44 -4.15
CA ILE A 16 1.11 -13.85 -4.92
C ILE A 16 0.77 -14.12 -6.40
N PRO A 17 -0.32 -14.85 -6.74
CA PRO A 17 -0.70 -15.04 -8.14
C PRO A 17 -0.97 -13.72 -8.90
N LEU A 18 -1.55 -12.72 -8.22
CA LEU A 18 -1.75 -11.39 -8.81
C LEU A 18 -0.41 -10.72 -9.14
N TYR A 19 0.55 -10.76 -8.20
CA TYR A 19 1.87 -10.17 -8.41
C TYR A 19 2.66 -10.89 -9.53
N GLN A 20 2.57 -12.21 -9.60
CA GLN A 20 3.17 -12.99 -10.70
C GLN A 20 2.59 -12.61 -12.06
N GLU A 21 1.26 -12.49 -12.14
CA GLU A 21 0.60 -12.13 -13.40
C GLU A 21 0.92 -10.67 -13.81
N LEU A 22 1.01 -9.75 -12.85
CA LEU A 22 1.45 -8.38 -13.12
C LEU A 22 2.89 -8.36 -13.62
N ASP A 23 3.80 -9.08 -12.99
CA ASP A 23 5.20 -9.16 -13.41
C ASP A 23 5.33 -9.74 -14.83
N ARG A 24 4.59 -10.81 -15.12
CA ARG A 24 4.53 -11.41 -16.46
C ARG A 24 4.01 -10.42 -17.51
N LYS A 25 2.90 -9.71 -17.23
CA LYS A 25 2.30 -8.73 -18.16
C LYS A 25 3.16 -7.50 -18.36
N LEU A 26 3.96 -7.14 -17.36
CA LEU A 26 4.85 -5.99 -17.40
C LEU A 26 6.27 -6.36 -17.86
N ASN A 27 6.46 -7.56 -18.43
CA ASN A 27 7.74 -8.08 -18.91
C ASN A 27 8.85 -7.92 -17.86
N HIS A 28 8.59 -8.40 -16.64
CA HIS A 28 9.50 -8.36 -15.49
C HIS A 28 9.93 -6.93 -15.07
N ASN A 29 8.99 -5.98 -15.14
CA ASN A 29 9.16 -4.62 -14.65
C ASN A 29 8.22 -4.28 -13.49
N PHE A 30 7.73 -5.30 -12.78
CA PHE A 30 6.94 -5.17 -11.58
C PHE A 30 7.80 -5.38 -10.34
N TYR A 31 7.68 -4.49 -9.37
CA TYR A 31 8.41 -4.52 -8.11
C TYR A 31 7.43 -4.49 -6.94
N LEU A 32 7.77 -5.18 -5.86
CA LEU A 32 7.01 -5.19 -4.62
C LEU A 32 7.90 -4.72 -3.47
N VAL A 33 7.48 -3.68 -2.75
CA VAL A 33 8.07 -3.29 -1.46
C VAL A 33 7.14 -3.69 -0.33
N TYR A 34 7.65 -4.44 0.63
CA TYR A 34 6.86 -5.02 1.73
C TYR A 34 7.63 -5.04 3.06
N SER A 35 6.95 -5.43 4.16
CA SER A 35 7.59 -5.68 5.46
C SER A 35 7.61 -7.18 5.75
N LYS A 36 8.78 -7.79 5.77
CA LYS A 36 8.95 -9.19 6.20
C LYS A 36 8.51 -9.45 7.65
N TYR A 37 8.45 -8.38 8.45
CA TYR A 37 8.03 -8.46 9.86
C TYR A 37 6.51 -8.61 10.03
N ARG A 38 5.74 -8.49 8.94
CA ARG A 38 4.28 -8.51 8.94
C ARG A 38 3.67 -9.64 8.11
N ILE A 39 4.50 -10.45 7.51
CA ILE A 39 4.06 -11.59 6.70
C ILE A 39 4.60 -12.89 7.29
N PRO A 40 3.88 -14.00 7.16
CA PRO A 40 4.41 -15.32 7.52
C PRO A 40 5.64 -15.67 6.67
N GLU A 41 6.60 -16.38 7.24
CA GLU A 41 7.82 -16.82 6.54
C GLU A 41 7.50 -17.60 5.24
N ARG A 42 6.44 -18.42 5.26
CA ARG A 42 5.97 -19.14 4.07
C ARG A 42 5.60 -18.20 2.91
N CYS A 43 4.99 -17.02 3.21
CA CYS A 43 4.66 -16.02 2.19
C CYS A 43 5.92 -15.36 1.66
N GLU A 44 6.90 -15.06 2.52
CA GLU A 44 8.18 -14.49 2.13
C GLU A 44 8.92 -15.44 1.16
N LYS A 45 9.02 -16.71 1.48
CA LYS A 45 9.63 -17.71 0.59
C LYS A 45 8.94 -17.80 -0.77
N LYS A 46 7.59 -17.80 -0.78
CA LYS A 46 6.81 -17.86 -2.02
C LYS A 46 6.96 -16.60 -2.88
N ILE A 47 6.98 -15.42 -2.27
CA ILE A 47 7.13 -14.18 -3.05
C ILE A 47 8.53 -14.06 -3.66
N HIS A 48 9.58 -14.48 -2.94
CA HIS A 48 10.92 -14.54 -3.52
C HIS A 48 11.02 -15.57 -4.64
N ALA A 49 10.35 -16.72 -4.53
CA ALA A 49 10.27 -17.68 -5.63
C ALA A 49 9.51 -17.12 -6.85
N ALA A 50 8.58 -16.18 -6.64
CA ALA A 50 7.74 -15.59 -7.69
C ALA A 50 8.36 -14.37 -8.37
N LEU A 51 9.02 -13.50 -7.61
CA LEU A 51 9.51 -12.20 -8.08
C LEU A 51 11.04 -12.04 -7.94
N ASN A 52 11.74 -12.99 -7.34
CA ASN A 52 13.18 -12.91 -7.09
C ASN A 52 13.58 -11.57 -6.42
N ASP A 53 14.56 -10.87 -7.00
CA ASP A 53 15.08 -9.59 -6.51
C ASP A 53 14.11 -8.41 -6.69
N HIS A 54 12.98 -8.61 -7.37
CA HIS A 54 11.92 -7.60 -7.49
C HIS A 54 11.04 -7.50 -6.23
N ALA A 55 11.16 -8.45 -5.29
CA ALA A 55 10.53 -8.38 -3.98
C ALA A 55 11.51 -7.81 -2.94
N VAL A 56 11.32 -6.55 -2.57
CA VAL A 56 12.21 -5.81 -1.66
C VAL A 56 11.57 -5.63 -0.30
N SER A 57 12.19 -6.18 0.74
CA SER A 57 11.73 -5.95 2.12
C SER A 57 12.36 -4.70 2.74
N ILE A 58 11.61 -4.01 3.61
CA ILE A 58 12.18 -2.92 4.43
C ILE A 58 13.25 -3.47 5.39
N ARG A 59 14.19 -2.59 5.78
CA ARG A 59 15.35 -2.96 6.61
C ARG A 59 14.94 -3.42 8.01
N SER A 60 14.07 -2.66 8.66
CA SER A 60 13.55 -2.98 10.00
C SER A 60 12.24 -2.25 10.26
N GLU A 61 11.51 -2.66 11.28
CA GLU A 61 10.29 -2.00 11.73
C GLU A 61 10.39 -1.75 13.24
N LYS A 62 10.26 -0.48 13.63
CA LYS A 62 10.17 -0.07 15.04
C LYS A 62 8.72 0.19 15.39
N ILE A 63 8.27 -0.28 16.54
CA ILE A 63 6.92 -0.03 17.03
C ILE A 63 7.02 1.01 18.16
N ILE A 64 6.43 2.18 17.97
CA ILE A 64 6.22 3.15 19.03
C ILE A 64 4.87 2.86 19.64
N SER A 65 4.85 2.52 20.95
CA SER A 65 3.62 2.35 21.72
C SER A 65 3.33 3.65 22.45
N LEU A 66 2.22 4.30 22.09
CA LEU A 66 1.70 5.48 22.77
C LEU A 66 0.49 5.05 23.61
N GLY A 67 0.63 5.16 24.95
CA GLY A 67 -0.47 4.85 25.88
C GLY A 67 -0.05 3.94 27.02
N GLY A 68 -0.77 4.09 28.14
CA GLY A 68 -0.38 3.58 29.44
C GLY A 68 -0.33 2.07 29.60
N LYS A 69 0.33 1.67 30.65
CA LYS A 69 0.35 0.32 31.21
C LYS A 69 -1.08 -0.05 31.67
N SER A 70 -1.87 -0.69 30.84
CA SER A 70 -3.03 -1.42 31.29
C SER A 70 -2.86 -2.89 30.88
N ASP A 71 -3.26 -3.79 31.76
CA ASP A 71 -3.16 -5.25 31.59
C ASP A 71 -4.06 -5.82 30.46
N PHE A 72 -4.79 -4.94 29.75
CA PHE A 72 -5.56 -5.32 28.58
C PHE A 72 -4.73 -5.25 27.31
N ALA A 73 -4.63 -6.35 26.60
CA ALA A 73 -3.80 -6.56 25.42
C ALA A 73 -3.96 -5.55 24.25
N ASN A 74 -4.94 -4.63 24.30
CA ASN A 74 -5.27 -3.67 23.25
C ASN A 74 -5.28 -2.20 23.71
N SER A 75 -4.70 -1.84 24.84
CA SER A 75 -4.83 -0.51 25.45
C SER A 75 -3.78 0.52 25.03
N GLY A 76 -3.15 0.40 23.89
CA GLY A 76 -2.18 1.38 23.37
C GLY A 76 -2.24 1.55 21.87
N VAL A 77 -2.04 2.79 21.40
CA VAL A 77 -1.85 3.06 19.97
C VAL A 77 -0.43 2.61 19.60
N LYS A 78 -0.32 1.54 18.80
CA LYS A 78 0.95 1.07 18.26
C LYS A 78 1.17 1.70 16.88
N ILE A 79 2.16 2.57 16.77
CA ILE A 79 2.54 3.21 15.51
C ILE A 79 3.81 2.51 15.00
N PRO A 80 3.71 1.71 13.94
CA PRO A 80 4.89 1.10 13.32
C PRO A 80 5.63 2.13 12.46
N ILE A 81 6.93 2.25 12.67
CA ILE A 81 7.83 3.07 11.85
C ILE A 81 8.64 2.15 10.95
N PRO A 82 8.39 2.16 9.65
CA PRO A 82 9.13 1.34 8.68
C PRO A 82 10.48 1.97 8.38
N CYS A 83 11.55 1.49 9.03
CA CYS A 83 12.90 1.99 8.79
C CYS A 83 13.43 1.49 7.44
N GLY A 84 13.98 2.42 6.64
CA GLY A 84 14.51 2.11 5.31
C GLY A 84 13.45 1.99 4.21
N LEU A 85 12.19 2.35 4.46
CA LEU A 85 11.15 2.30 3.44
C LEU A 85 11.45 3.21 2.25
N TYR A 86 11.93 4.44 2.49
CA TYR A 86 12.31 5.35 1.42
C TYR A 86 13.42 4.75 0.53
N SER A 87 14.46 4.18 1.13
CA SER A 87 15.55 3.55 0.38
C SER A 87 15.11 2.28 -0.35
N ALA A 88 14.18 1.50 0.22
CA ALA A 88 13.59 0.36 -0.47
C ALA A 88 12.77 0.78 -1.70
N ILE A 89 11.98 1.85 -1.61
CA ILE A 89 11.28 2.44 -2.77
C ILE A 89 12.29 2.94 -3.80
N ALA A 90 13.30 3.72 -3.37
CA ALA A 90 14.30 4.30 -4.25
C ALA A 90 15.14 3.24 -5.00
N SER A 91 15.44 2.10 -4.36
CA SER A 91 16.20 1.01 -5.01
C SER A 91 15.48 0.39 -6.19
N THR A 92 14.14 0.45 -6.25
CA THR A 92 13.36 -0.06 -7.39
C THR A 92 13.31 0.91 -8.58
N GLN A 93 13.66 2.20 -8.37
CA GLN A 93 13.61 3.25 -9.40
C GLN A 93 12.28 3.24 -10.18
N PRO A 94 11.13 3.39 -9.52
CA PRO A 94 9.84 3.25 -10.18
C PRO A 94 9.51 4.44 -11.07
N ASP A 95 8.75 4.19 -12.13
CA ASP A 95 8.10 5.24 -12.95
C ASP A 95 6.66 5.51 -12.48
N LEU A 96 6.08 4.57 -11.71
CA LEU A 96 4.76 4.65 -11.11
C LEU A 96 4.74 3.84 -9.81
N ALA A 97 4.12 4.38 -8.76
CA ALA A 97 3.90 3.64 -7.54
C ALA A 97 2.40 3.37 -7.30
N ILE A 98 2.10 2.16 -6.82
CA ILE A 98 0.78 1.76 -6.34
C ILE A 98 0.91 1.50 -4.84
N ALA A 99 0.17 2.23 -4.01
CA ALA A 99 0.12 1.96 -2.59
C ALA A 99 -1.12 1.14 -2.23
N GLU A 100 -0.95 0.16 -1.36
CA GLU A 100 -2.05 -0.64 -0.82
C GLU A 100 -2.85 0.19 0.16
N SER A 101 -4.04 0.65 -0.26
CA SER A 101 -4.94 1.45 0.55
C SER A 101 -4.25 2.72 1.11
N PHE A 102 -4.73 3.23 2.24
CA PHE A 102 -4.13 4.35 2.97
C PHE A 102 -3.36 3.86 4.20
N PHE A 103 -2.60 2.78 4.02
CA PHE A 103 -1.83 2.17 5.10
C PHE A 103 -0.54 2.91 5.43
N GLN A 104 0.25 2.38 6.35
CA GLN A 104 1.41 3.04 6.94
C GLN A 104 2.54 3.33 5.94
N PHE A 105 2.59 2.61 4.81
CA PHE A 105 3.59 2.85 3.77
C PHE A 105 3.19 3.96 2.80
N THR A 106 1.90 4.26 2.71
CA THR A 106 1.34 5.25 1.77
C THR A 106 1.92 6.66 1.95
N PRO A 107 2.10 7.20 3.18
CA PRO A 107 2.71 8.52 3.35
C PRO A 107 4.12 8.62 2.77
N MET A 108 4.94 7.56 2.94
CA MET A 108 6.31 7.54 2.42
C MET A 108 6.32 7.34 0.90
N ALA A 109 5.45 6.51 0.37
CA ALA A 109 5.27 6.35 -1.08
C ALA A 109 4.81 7.66 -1.72
N LEU A 110 3.88 8.39 -1.09
CA LEU A 110 3.44 9.71 -1.53
C LEU A 110 4.59 10.71 -1.51
N LEU A 111 5.35 10.79 -0.41
CA LEU A 111 6.50 11.67 -0.30
C LEU A 111 7.52 11.42 -1.42
N TYR A 112 7.85 10.14 -1.65
CA TYR A 112 8.75 9.77 -2.74
C TYR A 112 8.21 10.21 -4.10
N CYS A 113 6.94 9.92 -4.39
CA CYS A 113 6.31 10.29 -5.66
C CYS A 113 6.27 11.82 -5.86
N LEU A 114 6.00 12.60 -4.82
CA LEU A 114 5.99 14.06 -4.90
C LEU A 114 7.39 14.62 -5.20
N ILE A 115 8.42 14.13 -4.51
CA ILE A 115 9.81 14.57 -4.71
C ILE A 115 10.27 14.28 -6.15
N HIS A 116 9.93 13.08 -6.65
CA HIS A 116 10.39 12.61 -7.98
C HIS A 116 9.37 12.89 -9.10
N ARG A 117 8.27 13.59 -8.81
CA ARG A 117 7.18 13.92 -9.75
C ARG A 117 6.60 12.69 -10.46
N LEU A 118 6.44 11.61 -9.72
CA LEU A 118 5.89 10.35 -10.21
C LEU A 118 4.40 10.21 -9.87
N PRO A 119 3.61 9.51 -10.68
CA PRO A 119 2.23 9.22 -10.35
C PRO A 119 2.15 8.21 -9.20
N LEU A 120 1.29 8.52 -8.21
CA LEU A 120 0.88 7.60 -7.16
C LEU A 120 -0.54 7.12 -7.44
N TRP A 121 -0.74 5.81 -7.40
CA TRP A 121 -2.05 5.16 -7.46
C TRP A 121 -2.36 4.48 -6.13
N ILE A 122 -3.63 4.36 -5.80
CA ILE A 122 -4.08 3.63 -4.60
C ILE A 122 -4.88 2.41 -5.04
N ALA A 123 -4.44 1.22 -4.65
CA ALA A 123 -5.26 0.02 -4.71
C ALA A 123 -6.20 0.01 -3.49
N TYR A 124 -7.52 0.04 -3.72
CA TYR A 124 -8.50 0.23 -2.66
C TYR A 124 -9.59 -0.85 -2.70
N GLU A 125 -9.86 -1.46 -1.54
CA GLU A 125 -10.81 -2.57 -1.41
C GLU A 125 -11.98 -2.26 -0.46
N ARG A 126 -11.93 -1.11 0.25
CA ARG A 126 -12.93 -0.78 1.25
C ARG A 126 -14.22 -0.25 0.62
N THR A 127 -15.34 -0.53 1.27
CA THR A 127 -16.67 -0.10 0.88
C THR A 127 -17.33 0.72 2.00
N ALA A 128 -18.45 1.39 1.73
CA ALA A 128 -19.21 2.11 2.74
C ALA A 128 -19.57 1.21 3.94
N HIS A 129 -19.90 -0.07 3.68
CA HIS A 129 -20.24 -1.03 4.72
C HIS A 129 -19.05 -1.35 5.63
N THR A 130 -17.87 -1.59 5.06
CA THR A 130 -16.66 -1.94 5.85
C THR A 130 -16.11 -0.75 6.62
N GLU A 131 -16.40 0.47 6.19
CA GLU A 131 -15.91 1.73 6.77
C GLU A 131 -17.01 2.52 7.53
N ARG A 132 -18.17 1.93 7.81
CA ARG A 132 -19.28 2.60 8.51
C ARG A 132 -18.90 3.21 9.86
N ASN A 133 -17.91 2.63 10.55
CA ASN A 133 -17.38 3.12 11.84
C ASN A 133 -15.99 3.76 11.68
N CYS A 134 -15.66 4.29 10.50
CA CYS A 134 -14.37 4.90 10.26
C CYS A 134 -14.24 6.22 11.08
N PRO A 135 -13.23 6.36 11.94
CA PRO A 135 -13.01 7.60 12.67
C PRO A 135 -12.79 8.79 11.72
N TRP A 136 -13.32 9.95 12.07
CA TRP A 136 -13.25 11.17 11.26
C TRP A 136 -11.82 11.58 10.86
N TYR A 137 -10.83 11.39 11.75
CA TYR A 137 -9.43 11.72 11.44
C TYR A 137 -8.83 10.85 10.33
N ARG A 138 -9.28 9.57 10.21
CA ARG A 138 -8.88 8.71 9.08
C ARG A 138 -9.50 9.19 7.77
N MET A 139 -10.73 9.65 7.81
CA MET A 139 -11.37 10.23 6.62
C MET A 139 -10.69 11.52 6.20
N LEU A 140 -10.32 12.38 7.14
CA LEU A 140 -9.56 13.60 6.87
C LEU A 140 -8.21 13.30 6.22
N TYR A 141 -7.46 12.34 6.78
CA TYR A 141 -6.19 11.86 6.22
C TYR A 141 -6.36 11.34 4.79
N ARG A 142 -7.36 10.50 4.54
CA ARG A 142 -7.64 9.93 3.21
C ARG A 142 -8.00 11.04 2.21
N LYS A 143 -8.86 11.96 2.58
CA LYS A 143 -9.22 13.12 1.73
C LYS A 143 -7.99 13.95 1.40
N LEU A 144 -7.14 14.26 2.39
CA LEU A 144 -5.91 15.01 2.17
C LEU A 144 -4.97 14.30 1.18
N VAL A 145 -4.69 13.02 1.39
CA VAL A 145 -3.84 12.22 0.50
C VAL A 145 -4.44 12.14 -0.91
N SER A 146 -5.76 12.02 -1.02
CA SER A 146 -6.47 11.89 -2.30
C SER A 146 -6.25 13.06 -3.27
N HIS A 147 -5.93 14.25 -2.77
CA HIS A 147 -5.59 15.40 -3.62
C HIS A 147 -4.33 15.17 -4.47
N PHE A 148 -3.43 14.32 -3.98
CA PHE A 148 -2.14 14.05 -4.62
C PHE A 148 -2.13 12.71 -5.37
N VAL A 149 -3.23 11.95 -5.32
CA VAL A 149 -3.35 10.64 -5.97
C VAL A 149 -3.75 10.82 -7.43
N SER A 150 -3.03 10.13 -8.33
CA SER A 150 -3.25 10.17 -9.77
C SER A 150 -4.41 9.28 -10.20
N GLY A 151 -4.64 8.15 -9.50
CA GLY A 151 -5.72 7.21 -9.83
C GLY A 151 -5.95 6.15 -8.74
N TYR A 152 -7.03 5.42 -8.89
CA TYR A 152 -7.46 4.37 -7.97
C TYR A 152 -7.71 3.07 -8.73
N LEU A 153 -7.26 1.97 -8.15
CA LEU A 153 -7.64 0.62 -8.54
C LEU A 153 -8.68 0.13 -7.53
N ALA A 154 -9.94 0.14 -7.92
CA ALA A 154 -11.04 -0.27 -7.06
C ALA A 154 -11.37 -1.75 -7.27
N ASN A 155 -11.55 -2.51 -6.19
CA ASN A 155 -11.82 -3.95 -6.21
C ASN A 155 -13.29 -4.30 -6.60
N GLY A 156 -14.01 -3.38 -7.26
CA GLY A 156 -15.37 -3.61 -7.71
C GLY A 156 -16.26 -2.37 -7.59
N SER A 157 -17.54 -2.50 -8.00
CA SER A 157 -18.51 -1.40 -8.07
C SER A 157 -18.75 -0.73 -6.71
N LEU A 158 -18.93 -1.49 -5.63
CA LEU A 158 -19.16 -0.94 -4.29
C LEU A 158 -17.99 -0.10 -3.77
N THR A 159 -16.75 -0.48 -4.10
CA THR A 159 -15.56 0.33 -3.78
C THR A 159 -15.52 1.61 -4.62
N LYS A 160 -15.87 1.52 -5.91
CA LYS A 160 -15.99 2.66 -6.81
C LYS A 160 -17.02 3.66 -6.30
N GLU A 161 -18.23 3.21 -5.97
CA GLU A 161 -19.29 4.03 -5.39
C GLU A 161 -18.84 4.72 -4.10
N TYR A 162 -18.13 3.98 -3.24
CA TYR A 162 -17.61 4.54 -2.00
C TYR A 162 -16.55 5.63 -2.24
N LEU A 163 -15.63 5.45 -3.18
CA LEU A 163 -14.67 6.49 -3.57
C LEU A 163 -15.36 7.72 -4.16
N GLN A 164 -16.38 7.53 -4.99
CA GLN A 164 -17.20 8.62 -5.53
C GLN A 164 -17.92 9.42 -4.44
N SER A 165 -18.38 8.75 -3.37
CA SER A 165 -19.00 9.42 -2.21
C SER A 165 -18.04 10.36 -1.45
N TRP A 166 -16.72 10.25 -1.67
CA TRP A 166 -15.72 11.19 -1.16
C TRP A 166 -15.46 12.38 -2.08
N GLY A 167 -16.08 12.39 -3.27
CA GLY A 167 -15.83 13.37 -4.31
C GLY A 167 -14.66 13.03 -5.24
N ILE A 168 -14.22 11.76 -5.26
CA ILE A 168 -13.19 11.32 -6.23
C ILE A 168 -13.84 11.25 -7.62
N PRO A 169 -13.27 11.95 -8.62
CA PRO A 169 -13.77 11.92 -9.99
C PRO A 169 -13.76 10.52 -10.58
N VAL A 170 -14.81 10.16 -11.32
CA VAL A 170 -15.00 8.82 -11.88
C VAL A 170 -13.86 8.39 -12.82
N GLU A 171 -13.30 9.34 -13.55
CA GLU A 171 -12.19 9.14 -14.49
C GLU A 171 -10.88 8.76 -13.80
N LYS A 172 -10.77 8.99 -12.50
CA LYS A 172 -9.63 8.54 -11.67
C LYS A 172 -9.84 7.13 -11.09
N ILE A 173 -11.02 6.51 -11.23
CA ILE A 173 -11.35 5.24 -10.60
C ILE A 173 -11.47 4.16 -11.66
N HIS A 174 -10.55 3.19 -11.60
CA HIS A 174 -10.50 2.04 -12.49
C HIS A 174 -10.91 0.79 -11.73
N THR A 175 -11.81 0.00 -12.32
CA THR A 175 -12.24 -1.32 -11.82
C THR A 175 -11.77 -2.38 -12.79
N GLY A 176 -11.38 -3.55 -12.28
CA GLY A 176 -11.11 -4.74 -13.09
C GLY A 176 -12.39 -5.45 -13.48
#